data_198f72f8d0020f29e0a8369769a8b464
#
_entry.id   198f72f8d0020f29e0a8369769a8b464
#
_cell.length_a   1.000
_cell.length_b   1.000
_cell.length_c   1.000
_cell.angle_alpha   90.00
_cell.angle_beta   90.00
_cell.angle_gamma   90.00
#
_symmetry.space_group_name_H-M   'P 1'
#
loop_
_entity.id
_entity.type
_entity.pdbx_description
1 polymer ?
#
loop_
_entity_poly.entity_id
_entity_poly.type
_entity_poly.pdbx_seq_one_letter_code
_entity_poly.pdbx_strand_id
1 'polypeptide(L)'
;TPTSLALCEALAELEGGHRAYLCPSGLAALSTALLSQLSAGDHVLMVDTAYGPTRQLCDELLKRYGVSTTYYDPLIGSGIEALIQANTRVIFLESPGSLTLEIQDVPAITAVAKKHNITTLIDNTWATPLYFKAFEHGVDIVVQAVTKYLGGHSHVLMGAVIANERTYKSVRNTAHQTGQFAGGMDIALVLRGLRTLPVRLREHERNALRIAQWFESQDAVERVIHPALSSHPQHALLQRDILGASGLFTVVFKAHYTPAQINAMVERYQYFGIGYSWGGFESLALPVHPNHLNQVRTATQVGPQSMVRYQIGLEDVFDLQQDLEQALKTL
;
A
#
# COMPACT_ATOMS: atom_id res chain seq x y z
N THR A 1 -9.64 -25.98 -5.59
CA THR A 1 -11.05 -26.07 -6.02
C THR A 1 -11.26 -25.20 -7.27
N PRO A 2 -12.36 -25.41 -8.04
CA PRO A 2 -12.69 -24.52 -9.16
C PRO A 2 -12.80 -23.04 -8.74
N THR A 3 -13.36 -22.76 -7.57
CA THR A 3 -13.50 -21.40 -7.03
C THR A 3 -12.14 -20.75 -6.76
N SER A 4 -11.18 -21.47 -6.17
CA SER A 4 -9.84 -20.94 -5.94
C SER A 4 -9.06 -20.72 -7.24
N LEU A 5 -9.22 -21.61 -8.22
CA LEU A 5 -8.61 -21.43 -9.54
C LEU A 5 -9.18 -20.19 -10.23
N ALA A 6 -10.51 -20.02 -10.23
CA ALA A 6 -11.16 -18.85 -10.83
C ALA A 6 -10.67 -17.53 -10.21
N LEU A 7 -10.48 -17.47 -8.87
CA LEU A 7 -9.93 -16.28 -8.23
C LEU A 7 -8.47 -16.04 -8.62
N CYS A 8 -7.63 -17.09 -8.61
CA CYS A 8 -6.23 -16.96 -9.03
C CYS A 8 -6.11 -16.49 -10.48
N GLU A 9 -6.92 -17.03 -11.40
CA GLU A 9 -6.95 -16.63 -12.81
C GLU A 9 -7.40 -15.17 -12.96
N ALA A 10 -8.48 -14.77 -12.26
CA ALA A 10 -8.97 -13.39 -12.29
C ALA A 10 -7.92 -12.39 -11.77
N LEU A 11 -7.23 -12.71 -10.66
CA LEU A 11 -6.18 -11.84 -10.11
C LEU A 11 -4.96 -11.76 -11.05
N ALA A 12 -4.54 -12.88 -11.63
CA ALA A 12 -3.43 -12.90 -12.58
C ALA A 12 -3.75 -12.08 -13.84
N GLU A 13 -4.95 -12.22 -14.38
CA GLU A 13 -5.40 -11.47 -15.55
C GLU A 13 -5.54 -9.96 -15.26
N LEU A 14 -6.14 -9.60 -14.11
CA LEU A 14 -6.29 -8.21 -13.72
C LEU A 14 -4.94 -7.50 -13.53
N GLU A 15 -3.95 -8.17 -12.92
CA GLU A 15 -2.60 -7.61 -12.77
C GLU A 15 -1.78 -7.65 -14.06
N GLY A 16 -2.10 -8.53 -15.00
CA GLY A 16 -1.27 -8.82 -16.17
C GLY A 16 -0.11 -9.78 -15.88
N GLY A 17 -0.21 -10.57 -14.80
CA GLY A 17 0.79 -11.55 -14.40
C GLY A 17 0.56 -12.94 -15.01
N HIS A 18 1.54 -13.84 -14.79
CA HIS A 18 1.43 -15.22 -15.29
C HIS A 18 0.50 -16.09 -14.44
N ARG A 19 0.65 -16.04 -13.11
CA ARG A 19 -0.15 -16.84 -12.16
C ARG A 19 -0.26 -16.11 -10.81
N ALA A 20 -1.32 -16.44 -10.05
CA ALA A 20 -1.52 -15.97 -8.68
C ALA A 20 -1.54 -17.11 -7.68
N TYR A 21 -1.16 -16.80 -6.44
CA TYR A 21 -1.24 -17.65 -5.26
C TYR A 21 -1.99 -16.93 -4.15
N LEU A 22 -2.92 -17.62 -3.47
CA LEU A 22 -3.70 -17.06 -2.36
C LEU A 22 -3.02 -17.36 -1.03
N CYS A 23 -3.03 -16.38 -0.15
CA CYS A 23 -2.48 -16.44 1.19
C CYS A 23 -3.54 -16.01 2.23
N PRO A 24 -3.43 -16.43 3.50
CA PRO A 24 -4.44 -16.11 4.52
C PRO A 24 -4.47 -14.63 4.92
N SER A 25 -3.46 -13.84 4.56
CA SER A 25 -3.42 -12.39 4.81
C SER A 25 -2.47 -11.69 3.83
N GLY A 26 -2.55 -10.35 3.75
CA GLY A 26 -1.59 -9.55 2.99
C GLY A 26 -0.15 -9.76 3.49
N LEU A 27 0.07 -9.79 4.82
CA LEU A 27 1.41 -10.04 5.37
C LEU A 27 1.92 -11.45 5.05
N ALA A 28 1.06 -12.46 5.03
CA ALA A 28 1.43 -13.80 4.61
C ALA A 28 1.83 -13.84 3.11
N ALA A 29 1.16 -13.05 2.27
CA ALA A 29 1.54 -12.89 0.87
C ALA A 29 2.90 -12.20 0.71
N LEU A 30 3.15 -11.11 1.45
CA LEU A 30 4.44 -10.41 1.50
C LEU A 30 5.56 -11.33 1.97
N SER A 31 5.34 -12.08 3.05
CA SER A 31 6.30 -13.06 3.57
C SER A 31 6.61 -14.15 2.53
N THR A 32 5.58 -14.69 1.88
CA THR A 32 5.73 -15.72 0.84
C THR A 32 6.52 -15.20 -0.34
N ALA A 33 6.22 -13.98 -0.80
CA ALA A 33 6.91 -13.35 -1.93
C ALA A 33 8.40 -13.14 -1.60
N LEU A 34 8.74 -12.57 -0.44
CA LEU A 34 10.12 -12.35 -0.01
C LEU A 34 10.88 -13.68 0.17
N LEU A 35 10.32 -14.62 0.92
CA LEU A 35 10.94 -15.93 1.17
C LEU A 35 11.14 -16.75 -0.12
N SER A 36 10.32 -16.52 -1.14
CA SER A 36 10.46 -17.22 -2.42
C SER A 36 11.70 -16.80 -3.22
N GLN A 37 12.30 -15.66 -2.88
CA GLN A 37 13.43 -15.07 -3.62
C GLN A 37 14.71 -14.95 -2.77
N LEU A 38 14.63 -15.20 -1.47
CA LEU A 38 15.71 -14.94 -0.52
C LEU A 38 16.21 -16.22 0.14
N SER A 39 17.52 -16.26 0.36
CA SER A 39 18.25 -17.29 1.12
C SER A 39 19.12 -16.64 2.19
N ALA A 40 19.64 -17.42 3.11
CA ALA A 40 20.62 -16.93 4.09
C ALA A 40 21.83 -16.30 3.39
N GLY A 41 22.24 -15.13 3.83
CA GLY A 41 23.32 -14.34 3.24
C GLY A 41 22.87 -13.36 2.15
N ASP A 42 21.62 -13.38 1.71
CA ASP A 42 21.11 -12.46 0.71
C ASP A 42 20.79 -11.07 1.31
N HIS A 43 20.64 -10.10 0.41
CA HIS A 43 20.35 -8.71 0.74
C HIS A 43 19.08 -8.22 0.03
N VAL A 44 18.27 -7.41 0.75
CA VAL A 44 17.07 -6.73 0.25
C VAL A 44 17.29 -5.23 0.26
N LEU A 45 16.98 -4.57 -0.84
CA LEU A 45 16.71 -3.13 -0.87
C LEU A 45 15.21 -2.91 -0.64
N MET A 46 14.86 -2.24 0.46
CA MET A 46 13.47 -1.99 0.88
C MET A 46 13.16 -0.50 0.83
N VAL A 47 12.05 -0.11 0.20
CA VAL A 47 11.63 1.28 0.29
C VAL A 47 11.36 1.68 1.75
N ASP A 48 11.86 2.85 2.15
CA ASP A 48 11.75 3.31 3.55
C ASP A 48 10.31 3.62 4.00
N THR A 49 9.41 3.81 3.04
CA THR A 49 7.98 4.05 3.25
C THR A 49 7.13 2.79 3.16
N ALA A 50 7.75 1.61 3.22
CA ALA A 50 7.03 0.33 3.22
C ALA A 50 6.13 0.16 4.45
N TYR A 51 5.07 -0.62 4.28
CA TYR A 51 4.15 -1.02 5.35
C TYR A 51 4.87 -1.53 6.58
N GLY A 52 4.54 -1.00 7.76
CA GLY A 52 5.26 -1.28 9.01
C GLY A 52 5.50 -2.76 9.31
N PRO A 53 4.50 -3.64 9.24
CA PRO A 53 4.69 -5.08 9.42
C PRO A 53 5.64 -5.73 8.40
N THR A 54 5.75 -5.21 7.17
CA THR A 54 6.75 -5.70 6.18
C THR A 54 8.16 -5.32 6.63
N ARG A 55 8.34 -4.11 7.14
CA ARG A 55 9.61 -3.67 7.74
C ARG A 55 9.99 -4.57 8.92
N GLN A 56 9.05 -4.77 9.85
CA GLN A 56 9.26 -5.63 11.02
C GLN A 56 9.62 -7.07 10.61
N LEU A 57 8.98 -7.63 9.58
CA LEU A 57 9.34 -8.93 9.02
C LEU A 57 10.82 -8.98 8.61
N CYS A 58 11.32 -7.92 7.93
CA CYS A 58 12.71 -7.84 7.49
C CYS A 58 13.67 -7.63 8.66
N ASP A 59 13.35 -6.67 9.57
CA ASP A 59 14.23 -6.27 10.66
C ASP A 59 14.36 -7.33 11.76
N GLU A 60 13.34 -8.17 11.93
CA GLU A 60 13.32 -9.21 12.96
C GLU A 60 13.46 -10.62 12.40
N LEU A 61 12.47 -11.08 11.62
CA LEU A 61 12.41 -12.48 11.20
C LEU A 61 13.47 -12.81 10.15
N LEU A 62 13.50 -12.09 9.03
CA LEU A 62 14.45 -12.35 7.95
C LEU A 62 15.88 -12.10 8.40
N LYS A 63 16.14 -11.10 9.23
CA LYS A 63 17.43 -10.86 9.85
C LYS A 63 17.93 -12.06 10.67
N ARG A 64 17.04 -12.70 11.44
CA ARG A 64 17.38 -13.94 12.20
C ARG A 64 17.76 -15.09 11.29
N TYR A 65 17.28 -15.12 10.06
CA TYR A 65 17.63 -16.12 9.04
C TYR A 65 18.78 -15.67 8.13
N GLY A 66 19.52 -14.62 8.53
CA GLY A 66 20.72 -14.18 7.86
C GLY A 66 20.48 -13.33 6.60
N VAL A 67 19.30 -12.78 6.41
CA VAL A 67 19.02 -11.80 5.34
C VAL A 67 19.30 -10.39 5.87
N SER A 68 20.04 -9.60 5.10
CA SER A 68 20.29 -8.18 5.39
C SER A 68 19.33 -7.26 4.63
N THR A 69 18.98 -6.13 5.23
CA THR A 69 18.08 -5.14 4.61
C THR A 69 18.72 -3.75 4.63
N THR A 70 18.69 -3.05 3.50
CA THR A 70 19.01 -1.62 3.40
C THR A 70 17.75 -0.88 2.96
N TYR A 71 17.39 0.15 3.72
CA TYR A 71 16.26 1.02 3.37
C TYR A 71 16.70 2.13 2.45
N TYR A 72 15.87 2.45 1.46
CA TYR A 72 16.17 3.50 0.48
C TYR A 72 15.05 4.56 0.41
N ASP A 73 15.45 5.78 0.04
CA ASP A 73 14.52 6.90 -0.19
C ASP A 73 13.56 6.55 -1.35
N PRO A 74 12.23 6.65 -1.17
CA PRO A 74 11.26 6.39 -2.23
C PRO A 74 11.49 7.22 -3.50
N LEU A 75 12.15 8.36 -3.40
CA LEU A 75 12.41 9.26 -4.52
C LEU A 75 13.76 9.00 -5.22
N ILE A 76 14.47 7.95 -4.85
CA ILE A 76 15.82 7.64 -5.36
C ILE A 76 15.85 7.36 -6.88
N GLY A 77 14.76 6.84 -7.45
CA GLY A 77 14.69 6.49 -8.87
C GLY A 77 15.85 5.58 -9.32
N SER A 78 16.50 5.91 -10.45
CA SER A 78 17.66 5.16 -10.94
C SER A 78 18.89 5.22 -10.04
N GLY A 79 18.97 6.18 -9.11
CA GLY A 79 20.04 6.27 -8.11
C GLY A 79 20.14 5.05 -7.19
N ILE A 80 19.11 4.20 -7.17
CA ILE A 80 19.11 2.92 -6.43
C ILE A 80 20.28 2.00 -6.82
N GLU A 81 20.84 2.17 -8.02
CA GLU A 81 22.00 1.41 -8.51
C GLU A 81 23.19 1.50 -7.55
N ALA A 82 23.39 2.67 -6.91
CA ALA A 82 24.50 2.89 -5.96
C ALA A 82 24.37 2.08 -4.65
N LEU A 83 23.17 1.57 -4.34
CA LEU A 83 22.90 0.79 -3.12
C LEU A 83 23.00 -0.73 -3.36
N ILE A 84 23.17 -1.16 -4.61
CA ILE A 84 23.23 -2.58 -4.96
C ILE A 84 24.53 -3.19 -4.43
N GLN A 85 24.40 -4.30 -3.70
CA GLN A 85 25.49 -5.13 -3.20
C GLN A 85 25.59 -6.43 -4.02
N ALA A 86 26.72 -7.12 -3.95
CA ALA A 86 26.93 -8.39 -4.68
C ALA A 86 25.90 -9.48 -4.34
N ASN A 87 25.36 -9.43 -3.11
CA ASN A 87 24.35 -10.35 -2.60
C ASN A 87 22.92 -9.77 -2.64
N THR A 88 22.68 -8.62 -3.27
CA THR A 88 21.32 -8.08 -3.45
C THR A 88 20.52 -9.00 -4.38
N ARG A 89 19.36 -9.46 -3.91
CA ARG A 89 18.46 -10.36 -4.65
C ARG A 89 17.10 -9.77 -4.90
N VAL A 90 16.63 -8.88 -4.02
CA VAL A 90 15.29 -8.29 -4.10
C VAL A 90 15.38 -6.77 -3.95
N ILE A 91 14.63 -6.06 -4.79
CA ILE A 91 14.24 -4.67 -4.57
C ILE A 91 12.74 -4.66 -4.29
N PHE A 92 12.36 -4.24 -3.08
CA PHE A 92 10.98 -4.14 -2.64
C PHE A 92 10.47 -2.71 -2.82
N LEU A 93 9.33 -2.59 -3.48
CA LEU A 93 8.64 -1.33 -3.77
C LEU A 93 7.25 -1.31 -3.09
N GLU A 94 6.81 -0.12 -2.74
CA GLU A 94 5.42 0.19 -2.35
C GLU A 94 5.11 1.61 -2.83
N SER A 95 4.25 1.75 -3.81
CA SER A 95 3.97 3.05 -4.44
C SER A 95 2.48 3.20 -4.77
N PRO A 96 1.81 4.20 -4.19
CA PRO A 96 2.29 5.15 -3.16
C PRO A 96 2.69 4.48 -1.85
N GLY A 97 3.65 5.10 -1.14
CA GLY A 97 4.18 4.57 0.13
C GLY A 97 3.19 4.64 1.28
N SER A 98 3.41 3.82 2.31
CA SER A 98 2.56 3.75 3.49
C SER A 98 2.57 5.07 4.28
N LEU A 99 1.40 5.58 4.65
CA LEU A 99 1.12 6.76 5.47
C LEU A 99 1.45 8.12 4.80
N THR A 100 2.58 8.26 4.15
CA THR A 100 3.06 9.53 3.57
C THR A 100 2.98 9.60 2.06
N LEU A 101 2.57 8.52 1.42
CA LEU A 101 2.09 8.42 0.03
C LEU A 101 3.05 8.96 -1.04
N GLU A 102 4.36 8.88 -0.82
CA GLU A 102 5.37 9.17 -1.84
C GLU A 102 5.22 8.22 -3.03
N ILE A 103 5.33 8.74 -4.25
CA ILE A 103 5.25 7.94 -5.49
C ILE A 103 6.66 7.69 -6.00
N GLN A 104 7.00 6.42 -6.19
CA GLN A 104 8.27 5.98 -6.72
C GLN A 104 8.29 6.04 -8.26
N ASP A 105 9.44 6.31 -8.84
CA ASP A 105 9.70 6.08 -10.26
C ASP A 105 9.96 4.58 -10.50
N VAL A 106 8.85 3.80 -10.51
CA VAL A 106 8.91 2.33 -10.64
C VAL A 106 9.63 1.91 -11.92
N PRO A 107 9.34 2.48 -13.11
CA PRO A 107 10.05 2.13 -14.34
C PRO A 107 11.57 2.34 -14.25
N ALA A 108 12.03 3.43 -13.63
CA ALA A 108 13.45 3.69 -13.47
C ALA A 108 14.13 2.67 -12.55
N ILE A 109 13.47 2.28 -11.45
CA ILE A 109 13.98 1.28 -10.50
C ILE A 109 14.02 -0.11 -11.15
N THR A 110 12.96 -0.52 -11.84
CA THR A 110 12.87 -1.84 -12.48
C THR A 110 13.87 -1.99 -13.62
N ALA A 111 14.17 -0.91 -14.36
CA ALA A 111 15.20 -0.92 -15.39
C ALA A 111 16.60 -1.20 -14.79
N VAL A 112 16.92 -0.61 -13.64
CA VAL A 112 18.17 -0.89 -12.90
C VAL A 112 18.16 -2.33 -12.40
N ALA A 113 17.09 -2.79 -11.77
CA ALA A 113 16.98 -4.16 -11.26
C ALA A 113 17.20 -5.21 -12.36
N LYS A 114 16.60 -4.99 -13.54
CA LYS A 114 16.75 -5.86 -14.71
C LYS A 114 18.20 -5.94 -15.20
N LYS A 115 18.91 -4.79 -15.24
CA LYS A 115 20.32 -4.72 -15.63
C LYS A 115 21.22 -5.58 -14.70
N HIS A 116 20.88 -5.64 -13.42
CA HIS A 116 21.61 -6.40 -12.40
C HIS A 116 21.02 -7.78 -12.11
N ASN A 117 20.01 -8.22 -12.85
CA ASN A 117 19.30 -9.48 -12.65
C ASN A 117 18.75 -9.65 -11.22
N ILE A 118 18.24 -8.56 -10.64
CA ILE A 118 17.62 -8.51 -9.31
C ILE A 118 16.11 -8.60 -9.48
N THR A 119 15.44 -9.36 -8.61
CA THR A 119 13.97 -9.51 -8.63
C THR A 119 13.32 -8.28 -8.00
N THR A 120 12.34 -7.71 -8.69
CA THR A 120 11.50 -6.63 -8.16
C THR A 120 10.20 -7.16 -7.61
N LEU A 121 9.81 -6.67 -6.43
CA LEU A 121 8.59 -7.02 -5.73
C LEU A 121 7.87 -5.74 -5.32
N ILE A 122 6.57 -5.61 -5.64
CA ILE A 122 5.77 -4.45 -5.24
C ILE A 122 4.55 -4.85 -4.43
N ASP A 123 4.27 -4.09 -3.36
CA ASP A 123 2.93 -4.04 -2.78
C ASP A 123 2.08 -3.04 -3.57
N ASN A 124 1.13 -3.56 -4.36
CA ASN A 124 0.25 -2.76 -5.23
C ASN A 124 -1.16 -2.58 -4.63
N THR A 125 -1.28 -2.72 -3.32
CA THR A 125 -2.59 -2.72 -2.66
C THR A 125 -3.31 -1.38 -2.77
N TRP A 126 -2.60 -0.23 -2.71
CA TRP A 126 -3.21 1.09 -2.79
C TRP A 126 -3.83 1.39 -4.15
N ALA A 127 -3.07 1.16 -5.22
CA ALA A 127 -3.50 1.47 -6.59
C ALA A 127 -4.43 0.40 -7.17
N THR A 128 -4.38 -0.83 -6.68
CA THR A 128 -5.05 -2.01 -7.23
C THR A 128 -4.60 -2.34 -8.67
N PRO A 129 -4.93 -3.52 -9.19
CA PRO A 129 -4.63 -3.86 -10.59
C PRO A 129 -5.40 -3.01 -11.61
N LEU A 130 -6.38 -2.21 -11.18
CA LEU A 130 -7.13 -1.34 -12.10
C LEU A 130 -6.37 -0.06 -12.43
N TYR A 131 -5.64 0.49 -11.47
CA TYR A 131 -5.00 1.79 -11.65
C TYR A 131 -3.49 1.71 -11.85
N PHE A 132 -2.84 0.62 -11.42
CA PHE A 132 -1.41 0.43 -11.68
C PHE A 132 -1.11 -0.97 -12.20
N LYS A 133 -0.64 -1.06 -13.44
CA LYS A 133 -0.26 -2.29 -14.13
C LYS A 133 1.22 -2.59 -13.92
N ALA A 134 1.57 -3.08 -12.73
CA ALA A 134 2.96 -3.21 -12.28
C ALA A 134 3.85 -4.05 -13.23
N PHE A 135 3.31 -5.12 -13.84
CA PHE A 135 4.08 -5.93 -14.79
C PHE A 135 4.43 -5.18 -16.07
N GLU A 136 3.58 -4.25 -16.53
CA GLU A 136 3.88 -3.40 -17.70
C GLU A 136 5.04 -2.42 -17.40
N HIS A 137 5.26 -2.12 -16.11
CA HIS A 137 6.38 -1.31 -15.62
C HIS A 137 7.60 -2.14 -15.20
N GLY A 138 7.66 -3.44 -15.58
CA GLY A 138 8.82 -4.29 -15.40
C GLY A 138 8.97 -4.94 -14.02
N VAL A 139 7.95 -4.92 -13.19
CA VAL A 139 7.93 -5.63 -11.89
C VAL A 139 7.82 -7.14 -12.11
N ASP A 140 8.46 -7.94 -11.26
CA ASP A 140 8.46 -9.40 -11.35
C ASP A 140 7.41 -10.08 -10.49
N ILE A 141 7.13 -9.52 -9.31
CA ILE A 141 6.18 -10.06 -8.34
C ILE A 141 5.33 -8.91 -7.79
N VAL A 142 4.02 -9.10 -7.80
CA VAL A 142 3.06 -8.18 -7.22
C VAL A 142 2.38 -8.84 -6.02
N VAL A 143 2.26 -8.10 -4.93
CA VAL A 143 1.47 -8.50 -3.77
C VAL A 143 0.23 -7.62 -3.67
N GLN A 144 -0.89 -8.26 -3.34
CA GLN A 144 -2.14 -7.59 -3.02
C GLN A 144 -2.62 -8.02 -1.62
N ALA A 145 -2.84 -7.05 -0.74
CA ALA A 145 -3.68 -7.28 0.42
C ALA A 145 -5.15 -7.31 -0.05
N VAL A 146 -5.62 -8.49 -0.44
CA VAL A 146 -6.98 -8.70 -0.96
C VAL A 146 -8.06 -8.25 0.04
N THR A 147 -7.72 -8.24 1.33
CA THR A 147 -8.48 -7.66 2.44
C THR A 147 -9.01 -6.25 2.15
N LYS A 148 -8.29 -5.46 1.34
CA LYS A 148 -8.58 -4.05 1.03
C LYS A 148 -9.61 -3.93 -0.11
N TYR A 149 -9.34 -3.13 -1.12
CA TYR A 149 -10.28 -2.85 -2.22
C TYR A 149 -10.78 -4.07 -2.98
N LEU A 150 -9.95 -5.12 -3.14
CA LEU A 150 -10.34 -6.32 -3.88
C LEU A 150 -11.49 -7.05 -3.18
N GLY A 151 -11.43 -7.24 -1.87
CA GLY A 151 -12.54 -7.70 -1.03
C GLY A 151 -13.62 -6.65 -0.87
N GLY A 152 -13.23 -5.46 -0.43
CA GLY A 152 -13.99 -4.20 -0.45
C GLY A 152 -15.18 -4.07 0.48
N HIS A 153 -15.42 -5.04 1.39
CA HIS A 153 -16.60 -5.08 2.25
C HIS A 153 -16.26 -5.38 3.73
N SER A 154 -14.99 -5.20 4.11
CA SER A 154 -14.49 -5.34 5.51
C SER A 154 -14.79 -6.68 6.19
N HIS A 155 -14.93 -7.75 5.42
CA HIS A 155 -15.40 -9.06 5.90
C HIS A 155 -14.45 -10.22 5.56
N VAL A 156 -13.32 -9.94 4.88
CA VAL A 156 -12.33 -10.95 4.46
C VAL A 156 -10.93 -10.52 4.86
N LEU A 157 -10.14 -11.44 5.38
CA LEU A 157 -8.71 -11.33 5.55
C LEU A 157 -8.02 -12.26 4.55
N MET A 158 -7.38 -11.71 3.53
CA MET A 158 -6.73 -12.49 2.48
C MET A 158 -5.62 -11.68 1.82
N GLY A 159 -4.59 -12.38 1.33
CA GLY A 159 -3.57 -11.84 0.45
C GLY A 159 -3.42 -12.66 -0.83
N ALA A 160 -2.76 -12.09 -1.81
CA ALA A 160 -2.38 -12.77 -3.03
C ALA A 160 -0.99 -12.38 -3.46
N VAL A 161 -0.23 -13.33 -4.00
CA VAL A 161 1.03 -13.11 -4.69
C VAL A 161 0.81 -13.42 -6.17
N ILE A 162 1.03 -12.44 -7.02
CA ILE A 162 0.96 -12.60 -8.47
C ILE A 162 2.40 -12.54 -9.00
N ALA A 163 2.79 -13.49 -9.82
CA ALA A 163 4.15 -13.64 -10.31
C ALA A 163 4.19 -13.66 -11.84
N ASN A 164 5.29 -13.18 -12.42
CA ASN A 164 5.57 -13.41 -13.84
C ASN A 164 6.04 -14.86 -14.09
N GLU A 165 6.26 -15.24 -15.34
CA GLU A 165 6.68 -16.60 -15.69
C GLU A 165 8.03 -16.98 -15.06
N ARG A 166 8.96 -16.03 -14.91
CA ARG A 166 10.29 -16.26 -14.35
C ARG A 166 10.23 -16.63 -12.86
N THR A 167 9.38 -15.97 -12.09
CA THR A 167 9.31 -16.07 -10.62
C THR A 167 8.20 -17.01 -10.11
N TYR A 168 7.25 -17.37 -10.95
CA TYR A 168 6.09 -18.17 -10.53
C TYR A 168 6.46 -19.49 -9.84
N LYS A 169 7.47 -20.22 -10.37
CA LYS A 169 7.84 -21.53 -9.82
C LYS A 169 8.37 -21.44 -8.39
N SER A 170 9.20 -20.43 -8.08
CA SER A 170 9.71 -20.20 -6.72
C SER A 170 8.60 -19.78 -5.77
N VAL A 171 7.73 -18.86 -6.18
CA VAL A 171 6.54 -18.44 -5.39
C VAL A 171 5.65 -19.64 -5.07
N ARG A 172 5.30 -20.44 -6.08
CA ARG A 172 4.49 -21.65 -5.90
C ARG A 172 5.11 -22.62 -4.91
N ASN A 173 6.39 -22.91 -5.06
CA ASN A 173 7.08 -23.87 -4.20
C ASN A 173 7.09 -23.38 -2.74
N THR A 174 7.42 -22.11 -2.51
CA THR A 174 7.41 -21.51 -1.17
C THR A 174 6.01 -21.53 -0.56
N ALA A 175 5.00 -21.14 -1.32
CA ALA A 175 3.61 -21.17 -0.86
C ALA A 175 3.18 -22.59 -0.41
N HIS A 176 3.51 -23.62 -1.19
CA HIS A 176 3.21 -25.01 -0.83
C HIS A 176 3.99 -25.47 0.40
N GLN A 177 5.29 -25.18 0.48
CA GLN A 177 6.16 -25.62 1.59
C GLN A 177 5.82 -24.92 2.90
N THR A 178 5.29 -23.71 2.85
CA THR A 178 4.83 -22.95 4.02
C THR A 178 3.34 -23.12 4.31
N GLY A 179 2.63 -23.98 3.55
CA GLY A 179 1.22 -24.30 3.78
C GLY A 179 0.27 -23.12 3.55
N GLN A 180 0.59 -22.22 2.61
CA GLN A 180 -0.26 -21.06 2.32
C GLN A 180 -1.57 -21.50 1.64
N PHE A 181 -2.69 -20.99 2.14
CA PHE A 181 -4.02 -21.19 1.57
C PHE A 181 -4.98 -20.07 2.01
N ALA A 182 -6.13 -20.00 1.35
CA ALA A 182 -7.26 -19.17 1.77
C ALA A 182 -8.52 -20.00 1.92
N GLY A 183 -9.40 -19.61 2.83
CA GLY A 183 -10.66 -20.30 3.10
C GLY A 183 -11.63 -20.23 1.92
N GLY A 184 -12.36 -21.32 1.65
CA GLY A 184 -13.28 -21.38 0.50
C GLY A 184 -14.38 -20.33 0.53
N MET A 185 -14.87 -19.96 1.72
CA MET A 185 -15.87 -18.92 1.90
C MET A 185 -15.27 -17.54 1.55
N ASP A 186 -14.07 -17.25 2.07
CA ASP A 186 -13.39 -15.98 1.80
C ASP A 186 -13.11 -15.81 0.31
N ILE A 187 -12.69 -16.88 -0.38
CA ILE A 187 -12.47 -16.88 -1.83
C ILE A 187 -13.75 -16.52 -2.58
N ALA A 188 -14.89 -17.10 -2.18
CA ALA A 188 -16.18 -16.84 -2.81
C ALA A 188 -16.63 -15.38 -2.58
N LEU A 189 -16.41 -14.84 -1.38
CA LEU A 189 -16.69 -13.44 -1.04
C LEU A 189 -15.81 -12.47 -1.83
N VAL A 190 -14.53 -12.78 -2.03
CA VAL A 190 -13.64 -11.98 -2.85
C VAL A 190 -14.05 -12.00 -4.33
N LEU A 191 -14.39 -13.15 -4.89
CA LEU A 191 -14.92 -13.23 -6.27
C LEU A 191 -16.17 -12.35 -6.45
N ARG A 192 -17.04 -12.28 -5.42
CA ARG A 192 -18.18 -11.37 -5.40
C ARG A 192 -17.70 -9.90 -5.35
N GLY A 193 -16.73 -9.58 -4.50
CA GLY A 193 -16.16 -8.24 -4.36
C GLY A 193 -15.52 -7.71 -5.65
N LEU A 194 -14.78 -8.56 -6.38
CA LEU A 194 -14.16 -8.19 -7.65
C LEU A 194 -15.15 -7.67 -8.70
N ARG A 195 -16.37 -8.19 -8.71
CA ARG A 195 -17.43 -7.76 -9.66
C ARG A 195 -17.84 -6.31 -9.50
N THR A 196 -17.65 -5.75 -8.30
CA THR A 196 -17.99 -4.36 -7.99
C THR A 196 -16.75 -3.48 -7.77
N LEU A 197 -15.54 -4.03 -7.92
CA LEU A 197 -14.30 -3.29 -7.70
C LEU A 197 -14.24 -1.99 -8.51
N PRO A 198 -14.52 -1.97 -9.84
CA PRO A 198 -14.38 -0.73 -10.62
C PRO A 198 -15.36 0.37 -10.20
N VAL A 199 -16.60 0.02 -9.86
CA VAL A 199 -17.60 1.02 -9.42
C VAL A 199 -17.28 1.54 -8.03
N ARG A 200 -16.84 0.69 -7.10
CA ARG A 200 -16.45 1.10 -5.75
C ARG A 200 -15.20 1.97 -5.77
N LEU A 201 -14.19 1.58 -6.53
CA LEU A 201 -12.93 2.30 -6.58
C LEU A 201 -13.09 3.71 -7.15
N ARG A 202 -13.91 3.88 -8.22
CA ARG A 202 -14.25 5.21 -8.74
C ARG A 202 -15.00 6.07 -7.72
N GLU A 203 -15.86 5.46 -6.91
CA GLU A 203 -16.58 6.19 -5.86
C GLU A 203 -15.64 6.61 -4.72
N HIS A 204 -14.77 5.70 -4.27
CA HIS A 204 -13.71 6.03 -3.30
C HIS A 204 -12.85 7.20 -3.78
N GLU A 205 -12.37 7.14 -5.02
CA GLU A 205 -11.57 8.21 -5.63
C GLU A 205 -12.31 9.54 -5.66
N ARG A 206 -13.55 9.54 -6.17
CA ARG A 206 -14.38 10.76 -6.27
C ARG A 206 -14.60 11.41 -4.92
N ASN A 207 -14.99 10.62 -3.93
CA ASN A 207 -15.29 11.11 -2.59
C ASN A 207 -14.00 11.57 -1.88
N ALA A 208 -12.90 10.81 -2.00
CA ALA A 208 -11.63 11.17 -1.40
C ALA A 208 -11.05 12.46 -1.99
N LEU A 209 -11.09 12.64 -3.32
CA LEU A 209 -10.64 13.87 -3.96
C LEU A 209 -11.43 15.08 -3.49
N ARG A 210 -12.75 14.97 -3.40
CA ARG A 210 -13.59 16.04 -2.89
C ARG A 210 -13.24 16.43 -1.46
N ILE A 211 -13.11 15.45 -0.57
CA ILE A 211 -12.76 15.68 0.84
C ILE A 211 -11.32 16.23 0.95
N ALA A 212 -10.37 15.71 0.17
CA ALA A 212 -9.00 16.19 0.15
C ALA A 212 -8.91 17.66 -0.30
N GLN A 213 -9.62 18.06 -1.37
CA GLN A 213 -9.70 19.43 -1.83
C GLN A 213 -10.35 20.35 -0.80
N TRP A 214 -11.39 19.86 -0.11
CA TRP A 214 -12.00 20.61 0.99
C TRP A 214 -11.02 20.83 2.14
N PHE A 215 -10.22 19.81 2.51
CA PHE A 215 -9.19 19.96 3.53
C PHE A 215 -8.10 20.96 3.15
N GLU A 216 -7.72 21.09 1.87
CA GLU A 216 -6.75 22.11 1.42
C GLU A 216 -7.22 23.55 1.71
N SER A 217 -8.53 23.77 1.84
CA SER A 217 -9.12 25.09 2.15
C SER A 217 -9.27 25.37 3.65
N GLN A 218 -8.94 24.42 4.53
CA GLN A 218 -9.17 24.56 5.97
C GLN A 218 -7.99 25.23 6.68
N ASP A 219 -8.26 26.24 7.52
CA ASP A 219 -7.24 26.99 8.25
C ASP A 219 -6.36 26.11 9.17
N ALA A 220 -6.90 25.02 9.71
CA ALA A 220 -6.18 24.12 10.59
C ALA A 220 -5.15 23.23 9.84
N VAL A 221 -5.27 23.13 8.53
CA VAL A 221 -4.48 22.23 7.69
C VAL A 221 -3.22 22.91 7.18
N GLU A 222 -2.08 22.25 7.30
CA GLU A 222 -0.80 22.65 6.72
C GLU A 222 -0.71 22.19 5.26
N ARG A 223 -1.06 20.93 5.01
CA ARG A 223 -1.08 20.33 3.67
C ARG A 223 -1.88 19.04 3.64
N VAL A 224 -2.35 18.68 2.46
CA VAL A 224 -2.98 17.40 2.18
C VAL A 224 -2.03 16.55 1.32
N ILE A 225 -1.79 15.32 1.73
CA ILE A 225 -0.98 14.36 0.99
C ILE A 225 -1.94 13.38 0.30
N HIS A 226 -2.42 13.76 -0.87
CA HIS A 226 -3.25 12.92 -1.73
C HIS A 226 -2.59 12.88 -3.13
N PRO A 227 -2.17 11.72 -3.63
CA PRO A 227 -1.38 11.61 -4.86
C PRO A 227 -2.00 12.28 -6.10
N ALA A 228 -3.32 12.29 -6.19
CA ALA A 228 -4.03 12.89 -7.33
C ALA A 228 -4.27 14.42 -7.21
N LEU A 229 -3.92 15.06 -6.10
CA LEU A 229 -3.93 16.52 -6.02
C LEU A 229 -2.72 17.10 -6.77
N SER A 230 -2.93 18.20 -7.48
CA SER A 230 -1.86 18.91 -8.18
C SER A 230 -0.80 19.50 -7.24
N SER A 231 -1.15 19.67 -5.97
CA SER A 231 -0.24 20.09 -4.90
C SER A 231 0.72 18.97 -4.44
N HIS A 232 0.46 17.71 -4.82
CA HIS A 232 1.33 16.59 -4.44
C HIS A 232 2.67 16.67 -5.19
N PRO A 233 3.84 16.58 -4.50
CA PRO A 233 5.15 16.76 -5.14
C PRO A 233 5.44 15.80 -6.29
N GLN A 234 4.91 14.57 -6.24
CA GLN A 234 5.08 13.56 -7.29
C GLN A 234 3.83 13.39 -8.18
N HIS A 235 2.95 14.40 -8.26
CA HIS A 235 1.74 14.34 -9.09
C HIS A 235 2.04 13.98 -10.56
N ALA A 236 3.15 14.47 -11.10
CA ALA A 236 3.59 14.14 -12.46
C ALA A 236 3.90 12.65 -12.65
N LEU A 237 4.46 11.97 -11.64
CA LEU A 237 4.68 10.51 -11.68
C LEU A 237 3.36 9.75 -11.62
N LEU A 238 2.40 10.21 -10.81
CA LEU A 238 1.06 9.62 -10.80
C LEU A 238 0.43 9.72 -12.18
N GLN A 239 0.42 10.90 -12.80
CA GLN A 239 -0.18 11.09 -14.13
C GLN A 239 0.49 10.27 -15.24
N ARG A 240 1.79 9.99 -15.10
CA ARG A 240 2.54 9.19 -16.07
C ARG A 240 2.22 7.70 -15.96
N ASP A 241 2.12 7.16 -14.74
CA ASP A 241 2.17 5.72 -14.48
C ASP A 241 0.87 5.15 -13.92
N ILE A 242 0.03 5.95 -13.25
CA ILE A 242 -1.13 5.48 -12.49
C ILE A 242 -2.41 6.08 -13.08
N LEU A 243 -3.40 5.22 -13.35
CA LEU A 243 -4.62 5.58 -14.10
C LEU A 243 -5.72 6.26 -13.26
N GLY A 244 -5.54 6.34 -11.94
CA GLY A 244 -6.53 6.91 -11.02
C GLY A 244 -6.03 6.94 -9.59
N ALA A 245 -6.89 7.18 -8.64
CA ALA A 245 -6.56 7.24 -7.22
C ALA A 245 -7.51 6.40 -6.36
N SER A 246 -7.14 6.19 -5.10
CA SER A 246 -7.95 5.45 -4.15
C SER A 246 -8.53 6.36 -3.05
N GLY A 247 -9.27 5.77 -2.12
CA GLY A 247 -9.90 6.47 -1.00
C GLY A 247 -8.96 6.87 0.13
N LEU A 248 -7.66 6.51 0.06
CA LEU A 248 -6.72 6.65 1.16
C LEU A 248 -5.77 7.83 0.95
N PHE A 249 -5.74 8.76 1.89
CA PHE A 249 -4.84 9.91 1.90
C PHE A 249 -4.50 10.36 3.33
N THR A 250 -3.58 11.33 3.47
CA THR A 250 -3.16 11.85 4.78
C THR A 250 -3.26 13.37 4.82
N VAL A 251 -3.75 13.90 5.93
CA VAL A 251 -3.80 15.34 6.23
C VAL A 251 -2.74 15.66 7.28
N VAL A 252 -1.95 16.69 7.04
CA VAL A 252 -0.95 17.23 7.96
C VAL A 252 -1.52 18.51 8.55
N PHE A 253 -1.62 18.59 9.86
CA PHE A 253 -2.15 19.73 10.59
C PHE A 253 -1.04 20.74 10.93
N LYS A 254 -1.39 22.01 11.12
CA LYS A 254 -0.42 23.05 11.48
C LYS A 254 0.29 22.72 12.80
N ALA A 255 1.55 23.09 12.90
CA ALA A 255 2.46 22.68 13.98
C ALA A 255 2.05 23.10 15.40
N HIS A 256 1.16 24.09 15.54
CA HIS A 256 0.68 24.54 16.86
C HIS A 256 -0.39 23.60 17.45
N TYR A 257 -0.97 22.69 16.68
CA TYR A 257 -1.88 21.66 17.20
C TYR A 257 -1.11 20.47 17.77
N THR A 258 -1.33 20.21 19.03
CA THR A 258 -0.70 19.08 19.72
C THR A 258 -1.31 17.75 19.30
N PRO A 259 -0.57 16.62 19.42
CA PRO A 259 -1.12 15.29 19.18
C PRO A 259 -2.39 15.00 20.00
N ALA A 260 -2.48 15.51 21.24
CA ALA A 260 -3.65 15.33 22.09
C ALA A 260 -4.90 16.05 21.53
N GLN A 261 -4.74 17.26 20.99
CA GLN A 261 -5.84 17.98 20.34
C GLN A 261 -6.31 17.25 19.08
N ILE A 262 -5.39 16.77 18.25
CA ILE A 262 -5.74 16.02 17.02
C ILE A 262 -6.44 14.69 17.38
N ASN A 263 -5.99 13.98 18.40
CA ASN A 263 -6.67 12.77 18.87
C ASN A 263 -8.09 13.08 19.36
N ALA A 264 -8.25 14.12 20.19
CA ALA A 264 -9.56 14.54 20.70
C ALA A 264 -10.52 14.98 19.58
N MET A 265 -10.01 15.61 18.51
CA MET A 265 -10.79 15.93 17.31
C MET A 265 -11.27 14.65 16.62
N VAL A 266 -10.37 13.70 16.38
CA VAL A 266 -10.72 12.42 15.71
C VAL A 266 -11.74 11.61 16.52
N GLU A 267 -11.67 11.64 17.83
CA GLU A 267 -12.64 10.97 18.73
C GLU A 267 -14.05 11.57 18.67
N ARG A 268 -14.24 12.75 18.04
CA ARG A 268 -15.54 13.39 17.88
C ARG A 268 -16.27 13.01 16.59
N TYR A 269 -15.63 12.29 15.69
CA TYR A 269 -16.28 11.84 14.47
C TYR A 269 -17.44 10.88 14.78
N GLN A 270 -18.50 11.01 14.02
CA GLN A 270 -19.72 10.20 14.13
C GLN A 270 -19.76 9.11 13.06
N TYR A 271 -19.22 9.39 11.88
CA TYR A 271 -19.22 8.46 10.75
C TYR A 271 -17.87 7.81 10.52
N PHE A 272 -16.76 8.46 10.90
CA PHE A 272 -15.44 7.86 10.78
C PHE A 272 -15.12 6.97 11.97
N GLY A 273 -14.91 5.68 11.72
CA GLY A 273 -14.33 4.77 12.71
C GLY A 273 -12.83 5.04 12.91
N ILE A 274 -12.29 4.70 14.08
CA ILE A 274 -10.83 4.70 14.34
C ILE A 274 -10.30 3.32 14.02
N GLY A 275 -9.44 3.20 13.01
CA GLY A 275 -8.95 1.88 12.59
C GLY A 275 -7.77 1.92 11.64
N TYR A 276 -6.96 0.83 11.72
CA TYR A 276 -5.77 0.65 10.89
C TYR A 276 -6.06 0.16 9.46
N SER A 277 -7.17 -0.53 9.25
CA SER A 277 -7.52 -1.04 7.93
C SER A 277 -8.02 0.08 7.01
N TRP A 278 -8.36 -0.26 5.78
CA TRP A 278 -8.87 0.64 4.76
C TRP A 278 -9.37 -0.16 3.55
N GLY A 279 -10.00 0.51 2.58
CA GLY A 279 -10.46 -0.11 1.34
C GLY A 279 -11.78 -0.89 1.46
N GLY A 280 -12.44 -0.83 2.62
CA GLY A 280 -13.81 -1.28 2.84
C GLY A 280 -14.82 -0.20 2.52
N PHE A 281 -16.10 -0.47 2.80
CA PHE A 281 -17.20 0.46 2.54
C PHE A 281 -17.26 1.62 3.53
N GLU A 282 -16.73 1.43 4.74
CA GLU A 282 -16.73 2.41 5.81
C GLU A 282 -15.55 3.39 5.75
N SER A 283 -15.81 4.63 6.17
CA SER A 283 -14.79 5.65 6.36
C SER A 283 -14.04 5.47 7.67
N LEU A 284 -12.70 5.62 7.62
CA LEU A 284 -11.83 5.45 8.78
C LEU A 284 -10.86 6.62 8.91
N ALA A 285 -10.53 7.00 10.15
CA ALA A 285 -9.50 7.97 10.48
C ALA A 285 -8.47 7.33 11.42
N LEU A 286 -7.20 7.62 11.18
CA LEU A 286 -6.09 7.13 12.00
C LEU A 286 -5.12 8.26 12.30
N PRO A 287 -5.00 8.73 13.55
CA PRO A 287 -3.92 9.63 13.95
C PRO A 287 -2.55 8.98 13.73
N VAL A 288 -1.64 9.72 13.12
CA VAL A 288 -0.28 9.29 12.79
C VAL A 288 0.71 10.21 13.51
N HIS A 289 1.51 9.62 14.38
CA HIS A 289 2.49 10.38 15.15
C HIS A 289 3.84 10.41 14.45
N PRO A 290 4.33 11.59 14.03
CA PRO A 290 5.58 11.74 13.27
C PRO A 290 6.79 11.17 14.00
N ASN A 291 6.85 11.29 15.33
CA ASN A 291 7.94 10.73 16.13
C ASN A 291 8.07 9.20 15.94
N HIS A 292 6.95 8.49 15.87
CA HIS A 292 6.99 7.04 15.63
C HIS A 292 7.53 6.72 14.23
N LEU A 293 7.11 7.46 13.20
CA LEU A 293 7.65 7.28 11.85
C LEU A 293 9.15 7.54 11.80
N ASN A 294 9.61 8.62 12.43
CA ASN A 294 11.02 9.00 12.47
C ASN A 294 11.90 8.02 13.29
N GLN A 295 11.31 7.25 14.21
CA GLN A 295 12.03 6.18 14.92
C GLN A 295 12.25 4.94 14.06
N VAL A 296 11.33 4.62 13.16
CA VAL A 296 11.41 3.41 12.34
C VAL A 296 12.00 3.65 10.96
N ARG A 297 11.90 4.86 10.42
CA ARG A 297 12.46 5.24 9.11
C ARG A 297 13.93 5.59 9.23
N THR A 298 14.73 5.20 8.24
CA THR A 298 16.19 5.40 8.23
C THR A 298 16.68 6.24 7.07
N ALA A 299 15.97 6.25 5.95
CA ALA A 299 16.32 7.00 4.75
C ALA A 299 15.48 8.28 4.57
N THR A 300 14.34 8.37 5.25
CA THR A 300 13.42 9.51 5.17
C THR A 300 13.01 10.00 6.55
N GLN A 301 12.67 11.28 6.64
CA GLN A 301 12.16 11.90 7.86
C GLN A 301 10.88 12.68 7.55
N VAL A 302 9.94 12.68 8.47
CA VAL A 302 8.73 13.52 8.40
C VAL A 302 8.86 14.70 9.37
N GLY A 303 8.21 15.81 9.03
CA GLY A 303 8.15 16.98 9.92
C GLY A 303 7.44 16.67 11.25
N PRO A 304 7.53 17.57 12.25
CA PRO A 304 6.98 17.35 13.60
C PRO A 304 5.46 17.47 13.68
N GLN A 305 4.80 17.86 12.59
CA GLN A 305 3.37 18.11 12.55
C GLN A 305 2.55 16.84 12.73
N SER A 306 1.48 16.92 13.51
CA SER A 306 0.51 15.83 13.66
C SER A 306 -0.19 15.55 12.34
N MET A 307 -0.46 14.30 12.06
CA MET A 307 -1.11 13.84 10.85
C MET A 307 -2.32 12.96 11.17
N VAL A 308 -3.29 12.93 10.26
CA VAL A 308 -4.37 11.94 10.29
C VAL A 308 -4.46 11.31 8.90
N ARG A 309 -4.37 9.99 8.84
CA ARG A 309 -4.66 9.22 7.63
C ARG A 309 -6.16 8.96 7.55
N TYR A 310 -6.77 9.34 6.44
CA TYR A 310 -8.16 9.08 6.15
C TYR A 310 -8.31 7.99 5.09
N GLN A 311 -9.27 7.10 5.31
CA GLN A 311 -9.90 6.27 4.30
C GLN A 311 -11.31 6.80 4.11
N ILE A 312 -11.63 7.23 2.90
CA ILE A 312 -12.98 7.63 2.55
C ILE A 312 -13.73 6.45 1.98
N GLY A 313 -14.84 6.11 2.61
CA GLY A 313 -15.70 5.00 2.26
C GLY A 313 -16.73 5.33 1.17
N LEU A 314 -17.85 4.63 1.24
CA LEU A 314 -18.94 4.72 0.26
C LEU A 314 -20.19 5.43 0.83
N GLU A 315 -20.07 6.02 2.01
CA GLU A 315 -21.12 6.82 2.63
C GLU A 315 -21.37 8.12 1.82
N ASP A 316 -22.46 8.80 2.10
CA ASP A 316 -22.72 10.11 1.47
C ASP A 316 -21.59 11.09 1.79
N VAL A 317 -20.98 11.65 0.76
CA VAL A 317 -19.79 12.50 0.90
C VAL A 317 -20.10 13.84 1.60
N PHE A 318 -21.35 14.30 1.56
CA PHE A 318 -21.75 15.51 2.27
C PHE A 318 -21.89 15.26 3.77
N ASP A 319 -22.42 14.10 4.17
CA ASP A 319 -22.50 13.69 5.56
C ASP A 319 -21.08 13.54 6.15
N LEU A 320 -20.17 12.90 5.40
CA LEU A 320 -18.76 12.80 5.79
C LEU A 320 -18.10 14.19 5.95
N GLN A 321 -18.33 15.10 5.02
CA GLN A 321 -17.79 16.46 5.10
C GLN A 321 -18.33 17.23 6.30
N GLN A 322 -19.62 17.11 6.60
CA GLN A 322 -20.24 17.75 7.79
C GLN A 322 -19.66 17.20 9.09
N ASP A 323 -19.43 15.89 9.14
CA ASP A 323 -18.80 15.24 10.31
C ASP A 323 -17.37 15.76 10.53
N LEU A 324 -16.57 15.88 9.48
CA LEU A 324 -15.23 16.48 9.54
C LEU A 324 -15.29 17.95 9.97
N GLU A 325 -16.22 18.72 9.43
CA GLU A 325 -16.38 20.15 9.74
C GLU A 325 -16.75 20.39 11.21
N GLN A 326 -17.67 19.61 11.77
CA GLN A 326 -18.07 19.75 13.17
C GLN A 326 -16.90 19.44 14.12
N ALA A 327 -16.07 18.44 13.80
CA ALA A 327 -14.93 18.07 14.61
C ALA A 327 -13.77 19.08 14.50
N LEU A 328 -13.48 19.61 13.30
CA LEU A 328 -12.47 20.66 13.09
C LEU A 328 -12.73 21.92 13.92
N LYS A 329 -13.99 22.30 14.18
CA LYS A 329 -14.37 23.44 15.02
C LYS A 329 -13.89 23.29 16.49
N THR A 330 -13.40 22.13 16.87
CA THR A 330 -12.88 21.86 18.22
C THR A 330 -11.38 22.12 18.36
N LEU A 331 -10.68 22.36 17.23
CA LEU A 331 -9.27 22.78 17.22
C LEU A 331 -9.14 24.29 17.38
#